data_ec852ae5364228608d421da13dc80ce0
#
_entry.id   ec852ae5364228608d421da13dc80ce0
#
_cell.length_a   1.000
_cell.length_b   1.000
_cell.length_c   1.000
_cell.angle_alpha   90.00
_cell.angle_beta   90.00
_cell.angle_gamma   90.00
#
_symmetry.space_group_name_H-M   'P 1'
#
loop_
_entity.id
_entity.type
_entity.pdbx_description
1 polymer ?
#
loop_
_entity_poly.entity_id
_entity_poly.type
_entity_poly.pdbx_seq_one_letter_code
_entity_poly.pdbx_strand_id
1 'polypeptide(L)'
;MFVVIMAGGSGTRFWPVSRKGRPKQFLKISGKDPMVVETCNRLKPLAREEEMILVLGREHLKEAKELFKGQNVHILAEPVGRNTAPCIGLGAIYAQHLGSAGPVAFLPADHYIGDPSAFVEGLRKAAQLAELGGIVTLGLVPTRPETGYGYIQGSEVHPDFKDLPAYKVSAFVEKPNQDWAQKYLTSGDYYWNAGIFVAKPETILKEIQDHLPDLYQGLKRLENVLGKEAFEKELEAVYPPLQATSFDYGVMEKTKGPIFVLPCECGWSDVGSWSSLYALRKQSHDQQQNLVEGESLLIECEESFVSNRIGKWIFLICEKFYGIRIIGLDGQIKPFS
;
A
#
# COMPACT_ATOMS: atom_id res chain seq x y z
N MET A 1 -9.13 -9.81 13.83
CA MET A 1 -9.64 -9.39 12.50
C MET A 1 -8.62 -9.78 11.45
N PHE A 2 -9.04 -10.47 10.42
CA PHE A 2 -8.13 -10.81 9.32
C PHE A 2 -7.64 -9.57 8.57
N VAL A 3 -6.39 -9.63 8.12
CA VAL A 3 -5.76 -8.59 7.30
C VAL A 3 -5.09 -9.22 6.08
N VAL A 4 -5.33 -8.67 4.91
CA VAL A 4 -4.70 -9.04 3.65
C VAL A 4 -3.70 -7.96 3.28
N ILE A 5 -2.41 -8.30 3.27
CA ILE A 5 -1.31 -7.38 3.02
C ILE A 5 -0.82 -7.62 1.60
N MET A 6 -1.09 -6.65 0.73
CA MET A 6 -0.73 -6.70 -0.68
C MET A 6 0.74 -6.31 -0.88
N ALA A 7 1.60 -7.29 -1.12
CA ALA A 7 3.04 -7.10 -1.33
C ALA A 7 3.48 -7.40 -2.77
N GLY A 8 2.56 -7.25 -3.71
CA GLY A 8 2.83 -7.35 -5.15
C GLY A 8 3.49 -6.09 -5.72
N GLY A 9 3.79 -6.14 -7.01
CA GLY A 9 4.35 -5.01 -7.76
C GLY A 9 5.87 -5.01 -7.88
N SER A 10 6.39 -4.46 -8.97
CA SER A 10 7.83 -4.44 -9.31
C SER A 10 8.65 -3.46 -8.49
N GLY A 11 8.02 -2.48 -7.84
CA GLY A 11 8.61 -1.55 -6.86
C GLY A 11 9.92 -0.86 -7.28
N THR A 12 10.15 -0.58 -8.57
CA THR A 12 11.43 -0.09 -9.11
C THR A 12 11.70 1.40 -8.91
N ARG A 13 10.76 2.14 -8.32
CA ARG A 13 10.83 3.61 -8.15
C ARG A 13 12.04 4.09 -7.31
N PHE A 14 12.59 3.24 -6.45
CA PHE A 14 13.79 3.51 -5.66
C PHE A 14 15.07 2.97 -6.30
N TRP A 15 15.11 2.92 -7.65
CA TRP A 15 16.37 2.63 -8.31
C TRP A 15 17.47 3.63 -7.87
N PRO A 16 18.71 3.23 -7.57
CA PRO A 16 19.32 1.92 -7.76
C PRO A 16 19.15 0.94 -6.59
N VAL A 17 18.46 1.28 -5.52
CA VAL A 17 18.27 0.42 -4.35
C VAL A 17 17.19 -0.63 -4.62
N SER A 18 16.07 -0.23 -5.22
CA SER A 18 15.07 -1.18 -5.71
C SER A 18 15.46 -1.76 -7.07
N ARG A 19 15.14 -3.00 -7.28
CA ARG A 19 15.35 -3.78 -8.49
C ARG A 19 14.13 -4.66 -8.72
N LYS A 20 13.96 -5.18 -9.96
CA LYS A 20 12.89 -6.14 -10.28
C LYS A 20 12.90 -7.36 -9.35
N GLY A 21 14.09 -7.85 -8.99
CA GLY A 21 14.27 -8.96 -8.05
C GLY A 21 14.21 -8.56 -6.57
N ARG A 22 14.15 -7.27 -6.22
CA ARG A 22 14.04 -6.77 -4.85
C ARG A 22 13.26 -5.47 -4.84
N PRO A 23 11.93 -5.54 -4.89
CA PRO A 23 11.07 -4.38 -4.97
C PRO A 23 10.98 -3.64 -3.63
N LYS A 24 10.37 -2.44 -3.66
CA LYS A 24 10.29 -1.49 -2.56
C LYS A 24 9.85 -2.12 -1.23
N GLN A 25 8.82 -2.95 -1.24
CA GLN A 25 8.25 -3.55 -0.03
C GLN A 25 9.21 -4.46 0.74
N PHE A 26 10.27 -4.96 0.09
CA PHE A 26 11.34 -5.76 0.71
C PHE A 26 12.58 -4.93 1.09
N LEU A 27 12.52 -3.61 0.94
CA LEU A 27 13.60 -2.70 1.30
C LEU A 27 13.37 -2.05 2.66
N LYS A 28 14.47 -1.76 3.36
CA LYS A 28 14.51 -0.92 4.57
C LYS A 28 14.58 0.55 4.13
N ILE A 29 13.43 1.14 3.89
CA ILE A 29 13.31 2.51 3.37
C ILE A 29 12.90 3.47 4.49
N SER A 30 11.84 3.13 5.21
CA SER A 30 11.22 4.00 6.21
C SER A 30 11.70 3.74 7.63
N GLY A 31 12.32 2.59 7.89
CA GLY A 31 12.72 2.19 9.22
C GLY A 31 13.87 1.17 9.25
N LYS A 32 13.90 0.37 10.32
CA LYS A 32 14.96 -0.63 10.56
C LYS A 32 14.73 -1.94 9.82
N ASP A 33 13.47 -2.25 9.50
CA ASP A 33 13.06 -3.49 8.86
C ASP A 33 12.55 -3.26 7.43
N PRO A 34 12.43 -4.30 6.57
CA PRO A 34 11.72 -4.20 5.32
C PRO A 34 10.28 -3.70 5.52
N MET A 35 9.76 -2.88 4.60
CA MET A 35 8.45 -2.24 4.75
C MET A 35 7.32 -3.25 4.97
N VAL A 36 7.38 -4.43 4.36
CA VAL A 36 6.41 -5.51 4.58
C VAL A 36 6.43 -6.01 6.02
N VAL A 37 7.60 -6.12 6.63
CA VAL A 37 7.76 -6.53 8.04
C VAL A 37 7.26 -5.42 8.98
N GLU A 38 7.59 -4.15 8.69
CA GLU A 38 7.07 -3.00 9.44
C GLU A 38 5.54 -2.93 9.38
N THR A 39 4.96 -3.24 8.22
CA THR A 39 3.49 -3.28 8.05
C THR A 39 2.87 -4.39 8.90
N CYS A 40 3.41 -5.62 8.87
CA CYS A 40 2.93 -6.69 9.74
C CYS A 40 3.08 -6.35 11.23
N ASN A 41 4.23 -5.82 11.65
CA ASN A 41 4.47 -5.43 13.04
C ASN A 41 3.49 -4.34 13.52
N ARG A 42 3.18 -3.37 12.66
CA ARG A 42 2.20 -2.30 12.93
C ARG A 42 0.80 -2.85 13.17
N LEU A 43 0.46 -3.97 12.53
CA LEU A 43 -0.88 -4.58 12.59
C LEU A 43 -1.04 -5.57 13.76
N LYS A 44 0.01 -5.93 14.50
CA LYS A 44 -0.08 -6.86 15.65
C LYS A 44 -1.11 -6.47 16.72
N PRO A 45 -1.40 -5.17 17.01
CA PRO A 45 -2.48 -4.81 17.93
C PRO A 45 -3.90 -5.06 17.37
N LEU A 46 -4.03 -5.35 16.07
CA LEU A 46 -5.30 -5.55 15.36
C LEU A 46 -5.54 -6.99 14.96
N ALA A 47 -4.48 -7.71 14.56
CA ALA A 47 -4.54 -9.06 14.02
C ALA A 47 -3.42 -9.93 14.61
N ARG A 48 -3.74 -11.16 14.96
CA ARG A 48 -2.74 -12.18 15.32
C ARG A 48 -2.00 -12.65 14.05
N GLU A 49 -0.86 -13.30 14.20
CA GLU A 49 -0.07 -13.74 13.04
C GLU A 49 -0.87 -14.67 12.12
N GLU A 50 -1.66 -15.59 12.67
CA GLU A 50 -2.53 -16.49 11.92
C GLU A 50 -3.75 -15.80 11.26
N GLU A 51 -3.97 -14.53 11.53
CA GLU A 51 -4.98 -13.69 10.86
C GLU A 51 -4.35 -12.79 9.78
N MET A 52 -3.02 -12.85 9.59
CA MET A 52 -2.32 -12.07 8.57
C MET A 52 -2.08 -12.90 7.31
N ILE A 53 -2.53 -12.38 6.17
CA ILE A 53 -2.40 -13.00 4.86
C ILE A 53 -1.56 -12.08 3.98
N LEU A 54 -0.34 -12.51 3.65
CA LEU A 54 0.55 -11.79 2.76
C LEU A 54 0.40 -12.32 1.33
N VAL A 55 -0.01 -11.46 0.40
CA VAL A 55 -0.14 -11.80 -1.02
C VAL A 55 0.99 -11.12 -1.81
N LEU A 56 1.80 -11.90 -2.51
CA LEU A 56 3.01 -11.43 -3.19
C LEU A 56 3.28 -12.20 -4.49
N GLY A 57 4.11 -11.63 -5.37
CA GLY A 57 4.58 -12.34 -6.57
C GLY A 57 5.48 -13.53 -6.20
N ARG A 58 5.32 -14.64 -6.92
CA ARG A 58 6.05 -15.89 -6.67
C ARG A 58 7.58 -15.73 -6.64
N GLU A 59 8.11 -14.82 -7.41
CA GLU A 59 9.54 -14.49 -7.44
C GLU A 59 10.08 -14.02 -6.08
N HIS A 60 9.21 -13.55 -5.17
CA HIS A 60 9.56 -13.06 -3.83
C HIS A 60 9.25 -14.05 -2.71
N LEU A 61 8.68 -15.22 -3.03
CA LEU A 61 8.25 -16.22 -2.03
C LEU A 61 9.40 -16.68 -1.12
N LYS A 62 10.60 -16.89 -1.69
CA LYS A 62 11.77 -17.32 -0.92
C LYS A 62 12.19 -16.27 0.11
N GLU A 63 12.26 -15.01 -0.30
CA GLU A 63 12.62 -13.88 0.58
C GLU A 63 11.56 -13.68 1.68
N ALA A 64 10.28 -13.75 1.32
CA ALA A 64 9.19 -13.65 2.28
C ALA A 64 9.22 -14.80 3.32
N LYS A 65 9.41 -16.04 2.90
CA LYS A 65 9.55 -17.18 3.82
C LYS A 65 10.72 -17.04 4.79
N GLU A 66 11.82 -16.44 4.38
CA GLU A 66 12.95 -16.18 5.27
C GLU A 66 12.66 -15.03 6.26
N LEU A 67 12.03 -13.94 5.80
CA LEU A 67 11.66 -12.82 6.64
C LEU A 67 10.64 -13.16 7.72
N PHE A 68 9.72 -14.07 7.42
CA PHE A 68 8.64 -14.51 8.33
C PHE A 68 8.89 -15.90 8.94
N LYS A 69 10.14 -16.36 8.92
CA LYS A 69 10.51 -17.66 9.50
C LYS A 69 10.19 -17.73 10.99
N GLY A 70 9.44 -18.75 11.38
CA GLY A 70 9.00 -18.95 12.77
C GLY A 70 7.76 -18.11 13.16
N GLN A 71 7.16 -17.40 12.22
CA GLN A 71 5.88 -16.71 12.39
C GLN A 71 4.77 -17.47 11.67
N ASN A 72 3.54 -17.37 12.17
CA ASN A 72 2.37 -18.05 11.61
C ASN A 72 1.63 -17.21 10.55
N VAL A 73 2.33 -16.35 9.83
CA VAL A 73 1.75 -15.54 8.76
C VAL A 73 1.49 -16.40 7.53
N HIS A 74 0.29 -16.30 6.95
CA HIS A 74 -0.05 -16.98 5.70
C HIS A 74 0.58 -16.26 4.51
N ILE A 75 1.21 -17.00 3.61
CA ILE A 75 1.85 -16.44 2.41
C ILE A 75 1.22 -17.05 1.17
N LEU A 76 0.58 -16.22 0.35
CA LEU A 76 0.01 -16.58 -0.95
C LEU A 76 0.89 -16.02 -2.07
N ALA A 77 1.33 -16.89 -2.97
CA ALA A 77 2.23 -16.54 -4.06
C ALA A 77 1.49 -16.46 -5.40
N GLU A 78 1.24 -15.25 -5.90
CA GLU A 78 0.68 -15.03 -7.24
C GLU A 78 1.66 -15.55 -8.31
N PRO A 79 1.22 -16.37 -9.28
CA PRO A 79 2.10 -16.85 -10.37
C PRO A 79 2.63 -15.71 -11.23
N VAL A 80 1.84 -14.67 -11.41
CA VAL A 80 2.14 -13.44 -12.14
C VAL A 80 1.33 -12.28 -11.57
N GLY A 81 1.91 -11.08 -11.49
CA GLY A 81 1.18 -9.90 -11.02
C GLY A 81 0.03 -9.52 -11.95
N ARG A 82 -1.17 -9.37 -11.40
CA ARG A 82 -2.42 -8.99 -12.10
C ARG A 82 -3.09 -7.74 -11.52
N ASN A 83 -2.30 -6.88 -10.85
CA ASN A 83 -2.77 -5.68 -10.16
C ASN A 83 -3.63 -6.01 -8.91
N THR A 84 -4.31 -5.03 -8.31
CA THR A 84 -4.90 -5.18 -6.98
C THR A 84 -6.23 -5.92 -6.93
N ALA A 85 -7.05 -5.92 -7.98
CA ALA A 85 -8.34 -6.60 -7.94
C ALA A 85 -8.22 -8.14 -7.79
N PRO A 86 -7.38 -8.85 -8.59
CA PRO A 86 -7.14 -10.27 -8.36
C PRO A 86 -6.49 -10.58 -7.02
N CYS A 87 -5.55 -9.74 -6.57
CA CYS A 87 -4.89 -9.87 -5.26
C CYS A 87 -5.90 -9.78 -4.10
N ILE A 88 -6.79 -8.76 -4.11
CA ILE A 88 -7.85 -8.58 -3.12
C ILE A 88 -8.84 -9.75 -3.16
N GLY A 89 -9.26 -10.18 -4.35
CA GLY A 89 -10.15 -11.32 -4.51
C GLY A 89 -9.57 -12.63 -3.98
N LEU A 90 -8.29 -12.91 -4.28
CA LEU A 90 -7.56 -14.07 -3.76
C LEU A 90 -7.46 -14.02 -2.24
N GLY A 91 -7.11 -12.86 -1.68
CA GLY A 91 -7.08 -12.63 -0.23
C GLY A 91 -8.45 -12.82 0.42
N ALA A 92 -9.53 -12.38 -0.23
CA ALA A 92 -10.89 -12.51 0.30
C ALA A 92 -11.35 -13.98 0.39
N ILE A 93 -11.17 -14.79 -0.67
CA ILE A 93 -11.53 -16.24 -0.62
C ILE A 93 -10.67 -16.98 0.39
N TYR A 94 -9.39 -16.59 0.54
CA TYR A 94 -8.51 -17.24 1.49
C TYR A 94 -8.87 -16.87 2.94
N ALA A 95 -9.22 -15.62 3.23
CA ALA A 95 -9.70 -15.21 4.54
C ALA A 95 -10.99 -15.96 4.94
N GLN A 96 -11.93 -16.16 3.99
CA GLN A 96 -13.12 -17.01 4.22
C GLN A 96 -12.73 -18.46 4.52
N HIS A 97 -11.81 -19.02 3.76
CA HIS A 97 -11.32 -20.39 3.98
C HIS A 97 -10.71 -20.57 5.39
N LEU A 98 -10.02 -19.55 5.90
CA LEU A 98 -9.46 -19.53 7.26
C LEU A 98 -10.52 -19.25 8.35
N GLY A 99 -11.79 -19.05 7.97
CA GLY A 99 -12.90 -18.84 8.92
C GLY A 99 -13.17 -17.39 9.30
N SER A 100 -12.77 -16.42 8.44
CA SER A 100 -13.17 -15.02 8.66
C SER A 100 -14.68 -14.88 8.58
N ALA A 101 -15.31 -14.47 9.68
CA ALA A 101 -16.75 -14.23 9.78
C ALA A 101 -17.11 -12.73 9.75
N GLY A 102 -16.14 -11.85 9.85
CA GLY A 102 -16.31 -10.39 9.88
C GLY A 102 -15.49 -9.67 8.84
N PRO A 103 -15.41 -8.33 8.93
CA PRO A 103 -14.62 -7.52 8.02
C PRO A 103 -13.14 -7.87 7.99
N VAL A 104 -12.57 -7.78 6.81
CA VAL A 104 -11.15 -7.97 6.50
C VAL A 104 -10.59 -6.65 6.01
N ALA A 105 -9.40 -6.28 6.48
CA ALA A 105 -8.67 -5.12 5.95
C ALA A 105 -7.73 -5.57 4.83
N PHE A 106 -7.81 -4.90 3.68
CA PHE A 106 -6.94 -5.07 2.53
C PHE A 106 -6.07 -3.82 2.41
N LEU A 107 -4.74 -3.97 2.51
CA LEU A 107 -3.84 -2.81 2.54
C LEU A 107 -2.50 -3.10 1.86
N PRO A 108 -1.85 -2.09 1.26
CA PRO A 108 -0.52 -2.22 0.69
C PRO A 108 0.57 -2.48 1.75
N ALA A 109 1.57 -3.27 1.38
CA ALA A 109 2.71 -3.62 2.23
C ALA A 109 3.78 -2.52 2.34
N ASP A 110 3.69 -1.47 1.50
CA ASP A 110 4.77 -0.53 1.23
C ASP A 110 4.45 0.94 1.55
N HIS A 111 3.46 1.15 2.44
CA HIS A 111 3.12 2.47 2.94
C HIS A 111 3.85 2.79 4.26
N TYR A 112 4.29 4.03 4.37
CA TYR A 112 4.76 4.59 5.64
C TYR A 112 3.57 5.12 6.45
N ILE A 113 3.61 4.91 7.76
CA ILE A 113 2.64 5.43 8.73
C ILE A 113 3.42 6.06 9.89
N GLY A 114 3.23 7.35 10.09
CA GLY A 114 3.91 8.11 11.14
C GLY A 114 3.30 7.90 12.52
N ASP A 115 1.98 7.69 12.60
CA ASP A 115 1.25 7.34 13.81
C ASP A 115 0.56 5.97 13.67
N PRO A 116 1.25 4.88 14.07
CA PRO A 116 0.69 3.53 14.02
C PRO A 116 -0.57 3.35 14.89
N SER A 117 -0.68 4.09 16.00
CA SER A 117 -1.82 3.98 16.90
C SER A 117 -3.08 4.56 16.29
N ALA A 118 -2.99 5.76 15.71
CA ALA A 118 -4.09 6.39 14.97
C ALA A 118 -4.52 5.53 13.77
N PHE A 119 -3.56 4.92 13.08
CA PHE A 119 -3.83 4.03 11.94
C PHE A 119 -4.60 2.77 12.36
N VAL A 120 -4.15 2.07 13.40
CA VAL A 120 -4.80 0.85 13.92
C VAL A 120 -6.20 1.18 14.43
N GLU A 121 -6.37 2.31 15.10
CA GLU A 121 -7.69 2.77 15.57
C GLU A 121 -8.61 3.11 14.39
N GLY A 122 -8.09 3.75 13.33
CA GLY A 122 -8.81 3.97 12.08
C GLY A 122 -9.31 2.66 11.46
N LEU A 123 -8.47 1.62 11.42
CA LEU A 123 -8.86 0.30 10.91
C LEU A 123 -9.93 -0.38 11.79
N ARG A 124 -9.86 -0.25 13.12
CA ARG A 124 -10.91 -0.77 14.02
C ARG A 124 -12.27 -0.12 13.74
N LYS A 125 -12.28 1.19 13.60
CA LYS A 125 -13.49 1.96 13.29
C LYS A 125 -14.04 1.62 11.91
N ALA A 126 -13.15 1.48 10.92
CA ALA A 126 -13.53 1.03 9.58
C ALA A 126 -14.15 -0.38 9.61
N ALA A 127 -13.64 -1.29 10.45
CA ALA A 127 -14.23 -2.61 10.63
C ALA A 127 -15.63 -2.54 11.25
N GLN A 128 -15.83 -1.72 12.30
CA GLN A 128 -17.16 -1.53 12.88
C GLN A 128 -18.16 -1.00 11.86
N LEU A 129 -17.77 -0.04 11.03
CA LEU A 129 -18.61 0.49 9.96
C LEU A 129 -18.90 -0.56 8.88
N ALA A 130 -17.90 -1.36 8.50
CA ALA A 130 -18.06 -2.44 7.50
C ALA A 130 -18.97 -3.59 7.99
N GLU A 131 -19.16 -3.76 9.31
CA GLU A 131 -20.17 -4.70 9.84
C GLU A 131 -21.60 -4.33 9.41
N LEU A 132 -21.89 -3.04 9.26
CA LEU A 132 -23.18 -2.54 8.78
C LEU A 132 -23.40 -2.77 7.27
N GLY A 133 -22.35 -3.19 6.57
CA GLY A 133 -22.33 -3.46 5.13
C GLY A 133 -21.55 -2.41 4.33
N GLY A 134 -21.24 -2.75 3.08
CA GLY A 134 -20.48 -1.89 2.17
C GLY A 134 -18.97 -2.02 2.28
N ILE A 135 -18.26 -1.14 1.58
CA ILE A 135 -16.81 -1.02 1.59
C ILE A 135 -16.41 0.27 2.29
N VAL A 136 -15.53 0.18 3.27
CA VAL A 136 -14.96 1.33 3.96
C VAL A 136 -13.53 1.55 3.47
N THR A 137 -13.19 2.78 3.11
CA THR A 137 -11.81 3.16 2.79
C THR A 137 -11.29 4.22 3.76
N LEU A 138 -10.00 4.16 4.09
CA LEU A 138 -9.37 5.24 4.84
C LEU A 138 -9.07 6.39 3.90
N GLY A 139 -9.63 7.56 4.22
CA GLY A 139 -9.41 8.81 3.50
C GLY A 139 -8.33 9.66 4.16
N LEU A 140 -7.33 10.07 3.41
CA LEU A 140 -6.25 10.89 3.91
C LEU A 140 -6.48 12.34 3.53
N VAL A 141 -6.34 13.26 4.49
CA VAL A 141 -6.56 14.68 4.26
C VAL A 141 -5.51 15.22 3.27
N PRO A 142 -5.92 15.76 2.11
CA PRO A 142 -4.99 16.30 1.15
C PRO A 142 -4.24 17.52 1.71
N THR A 143 -2.92 17.55 1.53
CA THR A 143 -2.07 18.67 1.93
C THR A 143 -1.49 19.45 0.75
N ARG A 144 -1.67 18.92 -0.47
CA ARG A 144 -1.20 19.48 -1.74
C ARG A 144 -2.04 18.93 -2.90
N PRO A 145 -2.03 19.57 -4.09
CA PRO A 145 -2.74 19.06 -5.27
C PRO A 145 -1.95 17.94 -5.94
N GLU A 146 -2.02 16.71 -5.40
CA GLU A 146 -1.27 15.53 -5.87
C GLU A 146 -2.00 14.87 -7.04
N THR A 147 -1.34 14.73 -8.19
CA THR A 147 -1.92 14.10 -9.40
C THR A 147 -1.65 12.60 -9.49
N GLY A 148 -0.77 12.08 -8.64
CA GLY A 148 -0.40 10.67 -8.60
C GLY A 148 -1.34 9.80 -7.76
N TYR A 149 -2.30 10.41 -7.02
CA TYR A 149 -3.23 9.74 -6.12
C TYR A 149 -4.66 9.75 -6.62
N GLY A 150 -5.46 8.80 -6.16
CA GLY A 150 -6.91 8.86 -6.26
C GLY A 150 -7.50 9.83 -5.23
N TYR A 151 -8.67 10.37 -5.54
CA TYR A 151 -9.44 11.25 -4.68
C TYR A 151 -10.84 10.68 -4.45
N ILE A 152 -11.31 10.81 -3.21
CA ILE A 152 -12.59 10.29 -2.73
C ILE A 152 -13.39 11.46 -2.18
N GLN A 153 -14.56 11.73 -2.76
CA GLN A 153 -15.46 12.76 -2.24
C GLN A 153 -16.37 12.20 -1.16
N GLY A 154 -16.26 12.75 0.04
CA GLY A 154 -17.21 12.50 1.12
C GLY A 154 -18.43 13.42 0.98
N SER A 155 -19.63 12.90 1.23
CA SER A 155 -20.89 13.65 1.17
C SER A 155 -21.56 13.72 2.54
N GLU A 156 -22.50 12.82 2.82
CA GLU A 156 -23.27 12.81 4.04
C GLU A 156 -22.52 12.07 5.16
N VAL A 157 -22.59 12.60 6.38
CA VAL A 157 -22.08 11.91 7.58
C VAL A 157 -22.97 10.70 7.90
N HIS A 158 -22.36 9.56 8.15
CA HIS A 158 -23.10 8.37 8.55
C HIS A 158 -23.75 8.60 9.94
N PRO A 159 -25.08 8.42 10.11
CA PRO A 159 -25.80 8.81 11.33
C PRO A 159 -25.37 8.05 12.58
N ASP A 160 -24.89 6.82 12.44
CA ASP A 160 -24.49 5.95 13.56
C ASP A 160 -23.06 6.25 14.06
N PHE A 161 -22.29 7.11 13.37
CA PHE A 161 -20.92 7.48 13.70
C PHE A 161 -20.79 8.97 14.04
N LYS A 162 -21.62 9.45 15.00
CA LYS A 162 -21.62 10.87 15.41
C LYS A 162 -20.30 11.33 16.01
N ASP A 163 -19.55 10.42 16.66
CA ASP A 163 -18.26 10.72 17.29
C ASP A 163 -17.05 10.53 16.34
N LEU A 164 -17.31 10.03 15.11
CA LEU A 164 -16.31 9.79 14.08
C LEU A 164 -16.94 10.06 12.72
N PRO A 165 -16.59 11.15 12.07
CA PRO A 165 -17.17 11.50 10.79
C PRO A 165 -16.77 10.47 9.73
N ALA A 166 -17.58 9.43 9.54
CA ALA A 166 -17.54 8.57 8.37
C ALA A 166 -18.53 9.15 7.34
N TYR A 167 -18.05 9.40 6.15
CA TYR A 167 -18.85 10.00 5.08
C TYR A 167 -19.23 8.95 4.05
N LYS A 168 -20.45 9.05 3.52
CA LYS A 168 -20.82 8.33 2.31
C LYS A 168 -20.02 8.87 1.14
N VAL A 169 -19.48 7.99 0.31
CA VAL A 169 -18.72 8.38 -0.88
C VAL A 169 -19.67 8.73 -2.01
N SER A 170 -19.52 9.92 -2.57
CA SER A 170 -20.29 10.40 -3.73
C SER A 170 -19.52 10.32 -5.05
N ALA A 171 -18.18 10.36 -4.98
CA ALA A 171 -17.32 10.22 -6.15
C ALA A 171 -15.98 9.58 -5.79
N PHE A 172 -15.47 8.77 -6.69
CA PHE A 172 -14.14 8.19 -6.65
C PHE A 172 -13.44 8.52 -7.95
N VAL A 173 -12.30 9.23 -7.91
CA VAL A 173 -11.60 9.73 -9.08
C VAL A 173 -10.12 9.37 -8.98
N GLU A 174 -9.65 8.53 -9.88
CA GLU A 174 -8.26 8.09 -9.89
C GLU A 174 -7.40 9.03 -10.74
N LYS A 175 -6.32 9.56 -10.17
CA LYS A 175 -5.28 10.36 -10.82
C LYS A 175 -5.82 11.54 -11.66
N PRO A 176 -6.42 12.55 -11.02
CA PRO A 176 -6.92 13.73 -11.71
C PRO A 176 -5.78 14.56 -12.32
N ASN A 177 -6.12 15.45 -13.26
CA ASN A 177 -5.16 16.47 -13.70
C ASN A 177 -4.94 17.53 -12.61
N GLN A 178 -3.94 18.42 -12.81
CA GLN A 178 -3.53 19.44 -11.84
C GLN A 178 -4.68 20.37 -11.45
N ASP A 179 -5.51 20.78 -12.42
CA ASP A 179 -6.60 21.72 -12.17
C ASP A 179 -7.70 21.11 -11.29
N TRP A 180 -8.02 19.85 -11.52
CA TRP A 180 -8.96 19.11 -10.68
C TRP A 180 -8.39 18.82 -9.30
N ALA A 181 -7.11 18.40 -9.22
CA ALA A 181 -6.46 18.18 -7.94
C ALA A 181 -6.45 19.44 -7.07
N GLN A 182 -6.21 20.62 -7.68
CA GLN A 182 -6.29 21.91 -6.99
C GLN A 182 -7.71 22.23 -6.50
N LYS A 183 -8.74 21.96 -7.32
CA LYS A 183 -10.15 22.14 -6.92
C LYS A 183 -10.51 21.22 -5.76
N TYR A 184 -10.11 19.95 -5.81
CA TYR A 184 -10.38 18.97 -4.74
C TYR A 184 -9.70 19.36 -3.42
N LEU A 185 -8.48 19.89 -3.48
CA LEU A 185 -7.77 20.39 -2.31
C LEU A 185 -8.53 21.57 -1.66
N THR A 186 -9.07 22.50 -2.47
CA THR A 186 -9.73 23.72 -1.95
C THR A 186 -11.18 23.51 -1.52
N SER A 187 -11.85 22.46 -2.01
CA SER A 187 -13.25 22.16 -1.63
C SER A 187 -13.38 21.65 -0.20
N GLY A 188 -12.35 20.92 0.32
CA GLY A 188 -12.30 20.45 1.69
C GLY A 188 -13.11 19.17 1.97
N ASP A 189 -13.83 18.64 0.98
CA ASP A 189 -14.66 17.44 1.06
C ASP A 189 -14.04 16.22 0.33
N TYR A 190 -12.83 16.38 -0.21
CA TYR A 190 -12.08 15.31 -0.84
C TYR A 190 -10.95 14.79 0.04
N TYR A 191 -10.73 13.48 -0.03
CA TYR A 191 -9.66 12.75 0.65
C TYR A 191 -8.82 12.01 -0.37
N TRP A 192 -7.51 11.83 -0.11
CA TRP A 192 -6.70 10.93 -0.92
C TRP A 192 -7.07 9.48 -0.65
N ASN A 193 -7.11 8.69 -1.72
CA ASN A 193 -7.25 7.24 -1.65
C ASN A 193 -5.89 6.60 -1.32
N ALA A 194 -5.83 5.88 -0.20
CA ALA A 194 -4.65 5.12 0.20
C ALA A 194 -4.64 3.69 -0.38
N GLY A 195 -5.67 3.26 -1.11
CA GLY A 195 -5.81 1.87 -1.53
C GLY A 195 -5.97 0.90 -0.35
N ILE A 196 -6.56 1.38 0.74
CA ILE A 196 -6.84 0.61 1.96
C ILE A 196 -8.34 0.43 2.05
N PHE A 197 -8.79 -0.82 1.99
CA PHE A 197 -10.22 -1.17 1.99
C PHE A 197 -10.52 -2.09 3.15
N VAL A 198 -11.66 -1.87 3.81
CA VAL A 198 -12.18 -2.72 4.88
C VAL A 198 -13.60 -3.11 4.52
N ALA A 199 -13.86 -4.41 4.39
CA ALA A 199 -15.17 -4.94 4.03
C ALA A 199 -15.27 -6.41 4.44
N LYS A 200 -16.49 -6.93 4.51
CA LYS A 200 -16.69 -8.38 4.59
C LYS A 200 -16.21 -9.04 3.29
N PRO A 201 -15.57 -10.22 3.34
CA PRO A 201 -15.14 -10.93 2.13
C PRO A 201 -16.27 -11.14 1.11
N GLU A 202 -17.47 -11.46 1.57
CA GLU A 202 -18.64 -11.61 0.70
C GLU A 202 -19.02 -10.32 -0.03
N THR A 203 -18.84 -9.15 0.60
CA THR A 203 -19.07 -7.85 -0.05
C THR A 203 -18.05 -7.64 -1.17
N ILE A 204 -16.77 -7.89 -0.91
CA ILE A 204 -15.70 -7.81 -1.92
C ILE A 204 -15.97 -8.73 -3.10
N LEU A 205 -16.33 -10.00 -2.81
CA LEU A 205 -16.60 -11.01 -3.85
C LEU A 205 -17.85 -10.68 -4.66
N LYS A 206 -18.87 -10.12 -4.03
CA LYS A 206 -20.08 -9.65 -4.72
C LYS A 206 -19.74 -8.50 -5.68
N GLU A 207 -18.99 -7.50 -5.25
CA GLU A 207 -18.58 -6.39 -6.10
C GLU A 207 -17.68 -6.86 -7.26
N ILE A 208 -16.79 -7.84 -7.01
CA ILE A 208 -16.01 -8.48 -8.07
C ILE A 208 -16.94 -9.24 -9.04
N GLN A 209 -17.95 -9.94 -8.55
CA GLN A 209 -18.92 -10.63 -9.39
C GLN A 209 -19.66 -9.67 -10.32
N ASP A 210 -20.11 -8.52 -9.77
CA ASP A 210 -20.92 -7.56 -10.49
C ASP A 210 -20.10 -6.77 -11.54
N HIS A 211 -18.82 -6.51 -11.30
CA HIS A 211 -18.00 -5.64 -12.13
C HIS A 211 -16.84 -6.33 -12.87
N LEU A 212 -16.42 -7.50 -12.42
CA LEU A 212 -15.29 -8.28 -12.96
C LEU A 212 -15.65 -9.77 -13.01
N PRO A 213 -16.70 -10.17 -13.79
CA PRO A 213 -17.26 -11.52 -13.78
C PRO A 213 -16.24 -12.62 -14.12
N ASP A 214 -15.30 -12.37 -15.04
CA ASP A 214 -14.27 -13.36 -15.39
C ASP A 214 -13.30 -13.61 -14.22
N LEU A 215 -12.95 -12.55 -13.47
CA LEU A 215 -12.17 -12.66 -12.24
C LEU A 215 -12.95 -13.49 -11.20
N TYR A 216 -14.23 -13.20 -11.01
CA TYR A 216 -15.07 -13.94 -10.07
C TYR A 216 -15.13 -15.44 -10.40
N GLN A 217 -15.30 -15.81 -11.67
CA GLN A 217 -15.29 -17.22 -12.09
C GLN A 217 -13.95 -17.89 -11.81
N GLY A 218 -12.85 -17.18 -12.05
CA GLY A 218 -11.51 -17.66 -11.69
C GLY A 218 -11.37 -17.90 -10.18
N LEU A 219 -11.83 -16.95 -9.36
CA LEU A 219 -11.79 -17.05 -7.89
C LEU A 219 -12.63 -18.22 -7.38
N LYS A 220 -13.80 -18.47 -7.96
CA LYS A 220 -14.65 -19.62 -7.60
C LYS A 220 -13.98 -20.97 -7.89
N ARG A 221 -13.24 -21.07 -8.98
CA ARG A 221 -12.45 -22.27 -9.27
C ARG A 221 -11.36 -22.49 -8.20
N LEU A 222 -10.66 -21.43 -7.80
CA LEU A 222 -9.64 -21.47 -6.75
C LEU A 222 -10.24 -21.83 -5.38
N GLU A 223 -11.37 -21.23 -5.03
CA GLU A 223 -12.08 -21.50 -3.77
C GLU A 223 -12.41 -23.00 -3.59
N ASN A 224 -12.83 -23.69 -4.66
CA ASN A 224 -13.15 -25.12 -4.63
C ASN A 224 -11.94 -26.04 -4.30
N VAL A 225 -10.72 -25.55 -4.48
CA VAL A 225 -9.48 -26.31 -4.27
C VAL A 225 -8.61 -25.76 -3.15
N LEU A 226 -9.04 -24.71 -2.46
CA LEU A 226 -8.31 -24.18 -1.30
C LEU A 226 -8.08 -25.28 -0.24
N GLY A 227 -6.86 -25.31 0.31
CA GLY A 227 -6.44 -26.33 1.29
C GLY A 227 -6.19 -27.74 0.70
N LYS A 228 -6.32 -27.94 -0.62
CA LYS A 228 -6.05 -29.21 -1.31
C LYS A 228 -4.73 -29.13 -2.07
N GLU A 229 -4.08 -30.28 -2.32
CA GLU A 229 -2.87 -30.39 -3.14
C GLU A 229 -3.03 -29.78 -4.56
N ALA A 230 -4.26 -29.76 -5.08
CA ALA A 230 -4.57 -29.22 -6.39
C ALA A 230 -4.47 -27.68 -6.45
N PHE A 231 -4.41 -26.96 -5.32
CA PHE A 231 -4.51 -25.50 -5.29
C PHE A 231 -3.42 -24.81 -6.12
N GLU A 232 -2.15 -25.18 -5.95
CA GLU A 232 -1.05 -24.57 -6.69
C GLU A 232 -1.17 -24.79 -8.21
N LYS A 233 -1.57 -25.98 -8.62
CA LYS A 233 -1.80 -26.30 -10.04
C LYS A 233 -2.96 -25.50 -10.63
N GLU A 234 -4.04 -25.34 -9.87
CA GLU A 234 -5.20 -24.58 -10.32
C GLU A 234 -4.90 -23.09 -10.35
N LEU A 235 -4.12 -22.57 -9.39
CA LEU A 235 -3.65 -21.19 -9.36
C LEU A 235 -2.81 -20.85 -10.60
N GLU A 236 -1.91 -21.75 -11.03
CA GLU A 236 -1.11 -21.61 -12.25
C GLU A 236 -1.98 -21.62 -13.53
N ALA A 237 -3.10 -22.34 -13.52
CA ALA A 237 -3.99 -22.40 -14.67
C ALA A 237 -4.93 -21.19 -14.75
N VAL A 238 -5.44 -20.74 -13.60
CA VAL A 238 -6.48 -19.71 -13.50
C VAL A 238 -5.91 -18.30 -13.52
N TYR A 239 -4.83 -18.04 -12.79
CA TYR A 239 -4.39 -16.68 -12.50
C TYR A 239 -3.76 -15.93 -13.70
N PRO A 240 -2.88 -16.54 -14.52
CA PRO A 240 -2.23 -15.84 -15.63
C PRO A 240 -3.17 -15.27 -16.70
N PRO A 241 -4.30 -15.90 -17.08
CA PRO A 241 -5.23 -15.32 -18.05
C PRO A 241 -6.13 -14.22 -17.49
N LEU A 242 -6.17 -13.99 -16.16
CA LEU A 242 -7.01 -12.94 -15.58
C LEU A 242 -6.60 -11.55 -16.08
N GLN A 243 -7.61 -10.70 -16.29
CA GLN A 243 -7.36 -9.30 -16.64
C GLN A 243 -6.62 -8.58 -15.51
N ALA A 244 -5.51 -7.93 -15.86
CA ALA A 244 -4.75 -7.10 -14.93
C ALA A 244 -5.49 -5.77 -14.71
N THR A 245 -6.18 -5.61 -13.60
CA THR A 245 -6.90 -4.38 -13.24
C THR A 245 -6.77 -4.07 -11.76
N SER A 246 -6.75 -2.77 -11.40
CA SER A 246 -6.81 -2.38 -10.00
C SER A 246 -8.24 -2.51 -9.47
N PHE A 247 -8.38 -2.69 -8.17
CA PHE A 247 -9.68 -2.70 -7.50
C PHE A 247 -10.34 -1.32 -7.60
N ASP A 248 -9.54 -0.26 -7.58
CA ASP A 248 -9.98 1.12 -7.76
C ASP A 248 -10.74 1.30 -9.08
N TYR A 249 -10.10 1.01 -10.21
CA TYR A 249 -10.72 1.11 -11.55
C TYR A 249 -11.76 0.03 -11.84
N GLY A 250 -11.49 -1.18 -11.37
CA GLY A 250 -12.33 -2.34 -11.67
C GLY A 250 -13.64 -2.33 -10.91
N VAL A 251 -13.63 -1.83 -9.68
CA VAL A 251 -14.74 -1.89 -8.74
C VAL A 251 -15.10 -0.50 -8.20
N MET A 252 -14.19 0.19 -7.51
CA MET A 252 -14.53 1.38 -6.72
C MET A 252 -15.11 2.54 -7.52
N GLU A 253 -14.68 2.74 -8.76
CA GLU A 253 -15.24 3.75 -9.67
C GLU A 253 -16.61 3.37 -10.26
N LYS A 254 -17.00 2.08 -10.18
CA LYS A 254 -18.20 1.55 -10.87
C LYS A 254 -19.30 1.14 -9.92
N THR A 255 -18.95 0.78 -8.69
CA THR A 255 -19.93 0.24 -7.74
C THR A 255 -21.01 1.26 -7.40
N LYS A 256 -22.24 0.76 -7.29
CA LYS A 256 -23.41 1.50 -6.77
C LYS A 256 -23.75 1.07 -5.35
N GLY A 257 -22.98 0.14 -4.79
CA GLY A 257 -23.11 -0.29 -3.41
C GLY A 257 -22.66 0.81 -2.44
N PRO A 258 -22.94 0.66 -1.15
CA PRO A 258 -22.52 1.64 -0.16
C PRO A 258 -21.01 1.63 0.01
N ILE A 259 -20.40 2.79 -0.22
CA ILE A 259 -18.99 3.05 0.08
C ILE A 259 -18.92 4.17 1.10
N PHE A 260 -18.04 4.01 2.08
CA PHE A 260 -17.79 4.99 3.11
C PHE A 260 -16.31 5.37 3.15
N VAL A 261 -16.01 6.64 3.34
CA VAL A 261 -14.67 7.15 3.61
C VAL A 261 -14.58 7.55 5.08
N LEU A 262 -13.58 7.00 5.77
CA LEU A 262 -13.25 7.36 7.14
C LEU A 262 -11.95 8.18 7.13
N PRO A 263 -11.98 9.48 7.47
CA PRO A 263 -10.78 10.29 7.58
C PRO A 263 -9.78 9.72 8.57
N CYS A 264 -8.51 9.68 8.19
CA CYS A 264 -7.43 9.14 9.01
C CYS A 264 -6.20 10.05 8.94
N GLU A 265 -5.86 10.68 10.06
CA GLU A 265 -4.65 11.48 10.21
C GLU A 265 -3.58 10.64 10.91
N CYS A 266 -2.90 9.80 10.15
CA CYS A 266 -1.90 8.86 10.68
C CYS A 266 -0.47 9.11 10.16
N GLY A 267 -0.22 10.29 9.59
CA GLY A 267 1.10 10.61 9.01
C GLY A 267 1.47 9.70 7.85
N TRP A 268 0.49 9.38 7.00
CA TRP A 268 0.64 8.46 5.88
C TRP A 268 1.49 9.05 4.74
N SER A 269 2.27 8.19 4.11
CA SER A 269 2.91 8.45 2.82
C SER A 269 3.00 7.16 2.02
N ASP A 270 2.75 7.25 0.71
CA ASP A 270 3.02 6.14 -0.20
C ASP A 270 4.52 5.92 -0.44
N VAL A 271 5.38 6.83 0.04
CA VAL A 271 6.84 6.83 -0.20
C VAL A 271 7.14 6.48 -1.66
N GLY A 272 6.54 7.24 -2.58
CA GLY A 272 6.56 6.93 -4.02
C GLY A 272 7.83 7.34 -4.75
N SER A 273 8.70 8.14 -4.12
CA SER A 273 9.92 8.69 -4.73
C SER A 273 10.99 8.98 -3.68
N TRP A 274 12.21 9.24 -4.14
CA TRP A 274 13.30 9.73 -3.28
C TRP A 274 12.95 11.09 -2.65
N SER A 275 12.25 11.95 -3.38
CA SER A 275 11.79 13.26 -2.84
C SER A 275 10.80 13.09 -1.71
N SER A 276 9.85 12.15 -1.83
CA SER A 276 8.91 11.86 -0.73
C SER A 276 9.61 11.27 0.49
N LEU A 277 10.63 10.43 0.29
CA LEU A 277 11.45 9.90 1.38
C LEU A 277 12.27 11.00 2.09
N TYR A 278 12.87 11.90 1.31
CA TYR A 278 13.59 13.06 1.84
C TYR A 278 12.66 13.94 2.69
N ALA A 279 11.49 14.29 2.16
CA ALA A 279 10.50 15.08 2.90
C ALA A 279 10.01 14.39 4.19
N LEU A 280 9.86 13.06 4.16
CA LEU A 280 9.43 12.26 5.30
C LEU A 280 10.44 12.29 6.46
N ARG A 281 11.74 12.37 6.14
CA ARG A 281 12.82 12.34 7.12
C ARG A 281 13.32 13.73 7.52
N LYS A 282 12.51 14.76 7.39
CA LYS A 282 12.85 16.15 7.68
C LYS A 282 13.51 16.36 9.06
N GLN A 283 13.14 15.56 10.06
CA GLN A 283 13.74 15.63 11.40
C GLN A 283 15.20 15.14 11.46
N SER A 284 15.66 14.43 10.43
CA SER A 284 17.03 13.88 10.31
C SER A 284 17.90 14.74 9.40
N HIS A 285 17.40 15.88 8.94
CA HIS A 285 18.18 16.80 8.12
C HIS A 285 19.18 17.59 8.99
N ASP A 286 20.34 17.87 8.43
CA ASP A 286 21.32 18.77 9.05
C ASP A 286 20.88 20.25 8.92
N GLN A 287 21.74 21.18 9.39
CA GLN A 287 21.44 22.62 9.34
C GLN A 287 21.32 23.17 7.91
N GLN A 288 21.99 22.56 6.94
CA GLN A 288 21.92 22.86 5.51
C GLN A 288 20.82 22.09 4.80
N GLN A 289 19.90 21.48 5.55
CA GLN A 289 18.81 20.66 5.03
C GLN A 289 19.28 19.44 4.22
N ASN A 290 20.49 18.88 4.51
CA ASN A 290 20.91 17.64 3.90
C ASN A 290 20.43 16.42 4.71
N LEU A 291 20.02 15.37 4.02
CA LEU A 291 19.76 14.04 4.59
C LEU A 291 20.94 13.13 4.22
N VAL A 292 21.70 12.67 5.21
CA VAL A 292 22.91 11.88 4.99
C VAL A 292 22.77 10.51 5.62
N GLU A 293 22.89 9.47 4.82
CA GLU A 293 22.95 8.06 5.25
C GLU A 293 24.34 7.49 4.95
N GLY A 294 25.00 6.98 5.99
CA GLY A 294 26.34 6.40 5.87
C GLY A 294 27.47 7.47 5.92
N GLU A 295 28.72 7.01 5.83
CA GLU A 295 29.91 7.84 5.98
C GLU A 295 30.12 8.70 4.73
N SER A 296 29.86 10.00 4.85
CA SER A 296 29.98 10.97 3.75
C SER A 296 30.48 12.31 4.26
N LEU A 297 31.32 12.98 3.48
CA LEU A 297 31.71 14.36 3.69
C LEU A 297 31.08 15.25 2.62
N LEU A 298 30.31 16.22 3.04
CA LEU A 298 29.63 17.18 2.17
C LEU A 298 30.33 18.54 2.32
N ILE A 299 30.68 19.16 1.20
CA ILE A 299 31.26 20.49 1.13
C ILE A 299 30.35 21.32 0.22
N GLU A 300 29.86 22.45 0.74
CA GLU A 300 28.98 23.38 0.00
C GLU A 300 27.71 22.71 -0.56
N CYS A 301 27.20 21.69 0.13
CA CYS A 301 25.97 20.97 -0.24
C CYS A 301 24.79 21.46 0.61
N GLU A 302 23.68 21.77 -0.04
CA GLU A 302 22.40 22.16 0.58
C GLU A 302 21.26 21.35 -0.02
N GLU A 303 20.19 21.12 0.76
CA GLU A 303 18.95 20.45 0.34
C GLU A 303 19.17 19.12 -0.42
N SER A 304 20.19 18.37 0.00
CA SER A 304 20.65 17.19 -0.71
C SER A 304 20.37 15.91 0.06
N PHE A 305 20.02 14.82 -0.66
CA PHE A 305 19.95 13.48 -0.08
C PHE A 305 21.12 12.63 -0.55
N VAL A 306 21.95 12.20 0.39
CA VAL A 306 23.13 11.36 0.14
C VAL A 306 22.94 10.03 0.86
N SER A 307 22.92 8.93 0.10
CA SER A 307 22.82 7.59 0.68
C SER A 307 24.05 6.77 0.28
N ASN A 308 24.94 6.57 1.25
CA ASN A 308 26.15 5.76 1.10
C ASN A 308 25.95 4.37 1.71
N ARG A 309 25.88 3.35 0.86
CA ARG A 309 25.69 1.96 1.25
C ARG A 309 26.88 1.04 0.89
N ILE A 310 28.00 1.63 0.49
CA ILE A 310 29.17 0.85 0.01
C ILE A 310 30.26 0.66 1.07
N GLY A 311 30.11 1.23 2.27
CA GLY A 311 31.08 1.10 3.36
C GLY A 311 32.44 1.78 3.10
N LYS A 312 32.52 2.67 2.10
CA LYS A 312 33.67 3.53 1.81
C LYS A 312 33.27 4.98 1.96
N TRP A 313 34.22 5.84 2.32
CA TRP A 313 33.97 7.29 2.39
C TRP A 313 33.57 7.86 1.04
N ILE A 314 32.54 8.69 1.03
CA ILE A 314 32.14 9.47 -0.13
C ILE A 314 32.35 10.95 0.17
N PHE A 315 33.06 11.61 -0.73
CA PHE A 315 33.27 13.05 -0.70
C PHE A 315 32.41 13.69 -1.78
N LEU A 316 31.51 14.60 -1.38
CA LEU A 316 30.67 15.36 -2.29
C LEU A 316 31.03 16.84 -2.15
N ILE A 317 31.44 17.44 -3.26
CA ILE A 317 31.66 18.89 -3.37
C ILE A 317 30.56 19.40 -4.32
N CYS A 318 29.70 20.29 -3.82
CA CYS A 318 28.59 20.83 -4.60
C CYS A 318 28.78 22.33 -4.81
N GLU A 319 29.20 22.74 -6.00
CA GLU A 319 29.06 24.14 -6.40
C GLU A 319 27.57 24.37 -6.79
N LYS A 320 26.79 24.97 -5.90
CA LYS A 320 25.37 25.37 -6.11
C LYS A 320 24.50 24.31 -6.77
N PHE A 321 24.29 23.18 -6.12
CA PHE A 321 23.45 22.13 -6.71
C PHE A 321 22.27 21.81 -5.80
N TYR A 322 21.08 22.00 -6.31
CA TYR A 322 19.83 21.57 -5.70
C TYR A 322 19.41 20.21 -6.28
N GLY A 323 19.19 19.20 -5.45
CA GLY A 323 18.60 17.94 -5.92
C GLY A 323 19.09 16.65 -5.27
N ILE A 324 18.43 15.55 -5.62
CA ILE A 324 18.73 14.21 -5.13
C ILE A 324 19.84 13.60 -5.96
N ARG A 325 20.93 13.16 -5.29
CA ARG A 325 22.00 12.39 -5.91
C ARG A 325 22.01 10.98 -5.36
N ILE A 326 22.00 10.01 -6.23
CA ILE A 326 22.13 8.60 -5.87
C ILE A 326 23.51 8.15 -6.32
N ILE A 327 24.33 7.70 -5.35
CA ILE A 327 25.64 7.13 -5.65
C ILE A 327 25.49 5.63 -5.71
N GLY A 328 25.70 5.09 -6.91
CA GLY A 328 25.59 3.65 -7.17
C GLY A 328 26.66 2.83 -6.47
N LEU A 329 26.43 1.52 -6.40
CA LEU A 329 27.36 0.53 -5.82
C LEU A 329 28.74 0.47 -6.51
N ASP A 330 28.88 1.11 -7.67
CA ASP A 330 30.10 1.16 -8.51
C ASP A 330 30.90 2.47 -8.35
N GLY A 331 30.47 3.36 -7.45
CA GLY A 331 31.15 4.63 -7.20
C GLY A 331 30.92 5.70 -8.29
N GLN A 332 30.03 5.47 -9.26
CA GLN A 332 29.70 6.48 -10.26
C GLN A 332 28.56 7.38 -9.78
N ILE A 333 28.78 8.68 -9.84
CA ILE A 333 27.77 9.72 -9.54
C ILE A 333 26.91 9.91 -10.81
N LYS A 334 25.62 9.65 -10.72
CA LYS A 334 24.68 9.98 -11.80
C LYS A 334 23.70 11.03 -11.32
N PRO A 335 23.61 12.20 -11.99
CA PRO A 335 22.57 13.17 -11.69
C PRO A 335 21.20 12.56 -12.03
N PHE A 336 20.23 12.85 -11.21
CA PHE A 336 18.82 12.53 -11.48
C PHE A 336 18.20 13.78 -12.15
N SER A 337 17.75 13.65 -13.38
CA SER A 337 16.92 14.63 -14.07
C SER A 337 15.45 14.33 -13.81
#